data_3c4e83a64795f5cf70691ef2abd9cb1e
#
_entry.id   3c4e83a64795f5cf70691ef2abd9cb1e
#
_cell.length_a   1.000
_cell.length_b   1.000
_cell.length_c   1.000
_cell.angle_alpha   90.00
_cell.angle_beta   90.00
_cell.angle_gamma   90.00
#
_symmetry.space_group_name_H-M   'P 1'
#
loop_
_entity.id
_entity.type
_entity.pdbx_description
1 polymer ?
#
loop_
_entity_poly.entity_id
_entity_poly.type
_entity_poly.pdbx_seq_one_letter_code
_entity_poly.pdbx_strand_id
1 'polypeptide(L)'
;KYGCINVHASLLPKYRGAGPIQWAVINGEKESGVTTMYMCREIDKGDMLLKDTVTLDPKETGDSLHDKLSMMGGPLLLKTIDQLEDGSAVRIPQCEEESTYAPKLEKTMGNIDWTMDADRIERLVRGLNSWPGTFTKIHGKTVKIWDCDVVCQETLTESQAAATPGTV
;
A
#
# COMPACT_ATOMS: atom_id res chain seq x y z
N LYS A 1 29.87 -3.40 -11.56
CA LYS A 1 30.35 -4.76 -11.23
C LYS A 1 29.17 -5.62 -10.74
N TYR A 2 28.26 -5.08 -9.90
CA TYR A 2 27.18 -5.82 -9.24
C TYR A 2 25.80 -5.63 -9.89
N GLY A 3 25.69 -4.88 -10.98
CA GLY A 3 24.43 -4.56 -11.64
C GLY A 3 23.69 -3.40 -10.97
N CYS A 4 22.40 -3.25 -11.32
CA CYS A 4 21.53 -2.23 -10.73
C CYS A 4 20.59 -2.91 -9.72
N ILE A 5 20.62 -2.42 -8.49
CA ILE A 5 19.77 -2.91 -7.40
C ILE A 5 18.70 -1.85 -7.09
N ASN A 6 17.47 -2.31 -6.87
CA ASN A 6 16.36 -1.49 -6.41
C ASN A 6 15.93 -1.95 -5.02
N VAL A 7 15.45 -1.00 -4.22
CA VAL A 7 14.77 -1.24 -2.94
C VAL A 7 13.30 -0.97 -3.17
N HIS A 8 12.50 -2.02 -3.27
CA HIS A 8 11.07 -1.94 -3.59
C HIS A 8 10.25 -2.06 -2.31
N ALA A 9 9.28 -1.17 -2.15
CA ALA A 9 8.47 -1.03 -0.93
C ALA A 9 7.27 -2.01 -0.90
N SER A 10 7.52 -3.28 -1.17
CA SER A 10 6.57 -4.39 -1.01
C SER A 10 7.28 -5.71 -0.79
N LEU A 11 6.51 -6.74 -0.44
CA LEU A 11 6.93 -8.14 -0.45
C LEU A 11 6.72 -8.72 -1.85
N LEU A 12 7.68 -8.48 -2.77
CA LEU A 12 7.62 -9.04 -4.12
C LEU A 12 7.46 -10.57 -4.09
N PRO A 13 6.71 -11.17 -5.03
CA PRO A 13 6.23 -10.60 -6.30
C PRO A 13 4.94 -9.77 -6.20
N LYS A 14 4.35 -9.62 -5.00
CA LYS A 14 3.15 -8.79 -4.82
C LYS A 14 3.46 -7.30 -4.94
N TYR A 15 2.52 -6.55 -5.48
CA TYR A 15 2.57 -5.09 -5.55
C TYR A 15 3.75 -4.55 -6.37
N ARG A 16 4.06 -5.16 -7.52
CA ARG A 16 4.94 -4.52 -8.51
C ARG A 16 4.32 -3.19 -8.97
N GLY A 17 5.11 -2.20 -9.29
CA GLY A 17 4.62 -0.92 -9.81
C GLY A 17 4.79 0.25 -8.86
N ALA A 18 4.03 1.33 -9.12
CA ALA A 18 4.33 2.66 -8.58
C ALA A 18 3.72 2.98 -7.21
N GLY A 19 2.70 2.23 -6.75
CA GLY A 19 1.94 2.54 -5.54
C GLY A 19 1.88 1.45 -4.48
N PRO A 20 2.93 0.62 -4.27
CA PRO A 20 2.84 -0.58 -3.42
C PRO A 20 2.39 -0.28 -1.99
N ILE A 21 2.85 0.81 -1.41
CA ILE A 21 2.56 1.20 -0.02
C ILE A 21 1.07 1.47 0.18
N GLN A 22 0.51 2.35 -0.64
CA GLN A 22 -0.89 2.75 -0.55
C GLN A 22 -1.82 1.58 -0.87
N TRP A 23 -1.50 0.81 -1.89
CA TRP A 23 -2.31 -0.34 -2.28
C TRP A 23 -2.30 -1.45 -1.23
N ALA A 24 -1.21 -1.65 -0.48
CA ALA A 24 -1.19 -2.59 0.65
C ALA A 24 -2.21 -2.19 1.73
N VAL A 25 -2.29 -0.90 2.07
CA VAL A 25 -3.28 -0.39 3.04
C VAL A 25 -4.70 -0.48 2.49
N ILE A 26 -4.94 -0.02 1.25
CA ILE A 26 -6.27 -0.03 0.60
C ILE A 26 -6.84 -1.45 0.51
N ASN A 27 -5.98 -2.43 0.23
CA ASN A 27 -6.38 -3.83 0.12
C ASN A 27 -6.52 -4.52 1.49
N GLY A 28 -6.14 -3.86 2.58
CA GLY A 28 -6.26 -4.40 3.93
C GLY A 28 -5.29 -5.53 4.23
N GLU A 29 -4.09 -5.45 3.64
CA GLU A 29 -3.02 -6.40 3.96
C GLU A 29 -2.68 -6.33 5.45
N LYS A 30 -2.32 -7.48 6.02
CA LYS A 30 -1.87 -7.57 7.41
C LYS A 30 -0.37 -7.36 7.57
N GLU A 31 0.35 -7.58 6.48
CA GLU A 31 1.80 -7.48 6.41
C GLU A 31 2.20 -6.76 5.12
N SER A 32 3.28 -6.02 5.20
CA SER A 32 4.01 -5.47 4.07
C SER A 32 5.51 -5.59 4.33
N GLY A 33 6.33 -4.97 3.50
CA GLY A 33 7.76 -5.02 3.72
C GLY A 33 8.54 -4.37 2.60
N VAL A 34 9.84 -4.64 2.62
CA VAL A 34 10.79 -4.14 1.64
C VAL A 34 11.50 -5.32 0.99
N THR A 35 11.66 -5.26 -0.32
CA THR A 35 12.44 -6.25 -1.09
C THR A 35 13.58 -5.56 -1.82
N THR A 36 14.81 -6.02 -1.63
CA THR A 36 15.91 -5.67 -2.54
C THR A 36 15.91 -6.63 -3.72
N MET A 37 16.11 -6.10 -4.94
CA MET A 37 16.01 -6.87 -6.17
C MET A 37 16.94 -6.33 -7.25
N TYR A 38 17.31 -7.16 -8.20
CA TYR A 38 17.92 -6.69 -9.42
C TYR A 38 16.94 -5.96 -10.32
N MET A 39 17.35 -4.86 -10.89
CA MET A 39 16.56 -4.21 -11.95
C MET A 39 16.67 -4.99 -13.25
N CYS A 40 15.56 -5.10 -13.96
CA CYS A 40 15.49 -5.64 -15.32
C CYS A 40 14.70 -4.69 -16.23
N ARG A 41 14.41 -5.09 -17.46
CA ARG A 41 13.69 -4.27 -18.43
C ARG A 41 12.22 -4.07 -18.05
N GLU A 42 11.63 -5.10 -17.46
CA GLU A 42 10.24 -5.08 -16.99
C GLU A 42 10.16 -4.47 -15.60
N ILE A 43 9.03 -3.80 -15.31
CA ILE A 43 8.82 -3.11 -14.03
C ILE A 43 8.78 -4.15 -12.90
N ASP A 44 9.72 -4.01 -11.97
CA ASP A 44 9.84 -4.77 -10.71
C ASP A 44 9.80 -6.31 -10.84
N LYS A 45 10.22 -6.84 -12.01
CA LYS A 45 10.25 -8.28 -12.31
C LYS A 45 11.61 -8.96 -12.08
N GLY A 46 12.64 -8.21 -11.76
CA GLY A 46 13.98 -8.78 -11.57
C GLY A 46 14.06 -9.72 -10.37
N ASP A 47 15.10 -10.53 -10.32
CA ASP A 47 15.32 -11.48 -9.25
C ASP A 47 15.42 -10.76 -7.90
N MET A 48 14.71 -11.27 -6.92
CA MET A 48 14.78 -10.80 -5.54
C MET A 48 16.09 -11.24 -4.88
N LEU A 49 16.55 -10.46 -3.92
CA LEU A 49 17.75 -10.74 -3.10
C LEU A 49 17.36 -10.97 -1.65
N LEU A 50 16.96 -9.91 -0.96
CA LEU A 50 16.53 -9.98 0.44
C LEU A 50 15.14 -9.37 0.61
N LYS A 51 14.45 -9.81 1.65
CA LYS A 51 13.17 -9.23 2.10
C LYS A 51 13.22 -8.98 3.60
N ASP A 52 12.51 -7.93 4.01
CA ASP A 52 12.21 -7.66 5.41
C ASP A 52 10.73 -7.33 5.54
N THR A 53 10.08 -7.84 6.58
CA THR A 53 8.62 -7.81 6.73
C THR A 53 8.21 -6.97 7.94
N VAL A 54 7.11 -6.25 7.82
CA VAL A 54 6.48 -5.50 8.92
C VAL A 54 4.99 -5.81 8.97
N THR A 55 4.46 -5.99 10.17
CA THR A 55 3.02 -6.09 10.41
C THR A 55 2.39 -4.70 10.36
N LEU A 56 1.25 -4.57 9.70
CA LEU A 56 0.48 -3.34 9.64
C LEU A 56 -0.39 -3.21 10.90
N ASP A 57 -0.42 -2.01 11.47
CA ASP A 57 -1.35 -1.68 12.54
C ASP A 57 -2.79 -1.61 12.01
N PRO A 58 -3.81 -1.88 12.85
CA PRO A 58 -5.22 -1.82 12.44
C PRO A 58 -5.61 -0.46 11.83
N LYS A 59 -4.96 0.62 12.23
CA LYS A 59 -5.16 1.99 11.73
C LYS A 59 -3.98 2.51 10.90
N GLU A 60 -3.19 1.59 10.31
CA GLU A 60 -2.07 1.96 9.44
C GLU A 60 -2.53 2.87 8.30
N THR A 61 -1.81 3.95 8.07
CA THR A 61 -2.02 4.84 6.92
C THR A 61 -0.94 4.63 5.85
N GLY A 62 -1.16 5.17 4.66
CA GLY A 62 -0.14 5.17 3.62
C GLY A 62 1.15 5.85 4.08
N ASP A 63 1.04 6.96 4.82
CA ASP A 63 2.19 7.73 5.31
C ASP A 63 2.92 7.00 6.44
N SER A 64 2.20 6.44 7.43
CA SER A 64 2.85 5.71 8.53
C SER A 64 3.56 4.45 8.04
N LEU A 65 2.97 3.74 7.07
CA LEU A 65 3.63 2.60 6.44
C LEU A 65 4.86 3.03 5.64
N HIS A 66 4.77 4.15 4.89
CA HIS A 66 5.92 4.72 4.18
C HIS A 66 7.10 4.96 5.13
N ASP A 67 6.85 5.58 6.29
CA ASP A 67 7.89 5.88 7.26
C ASP A 67 8.53 4.60 7.83
N LYS A 68 7.72 3.60 8.17
CA LYS A 68 8.21 2.28 8.62
C LYS A 68 9.11 1.63 7.56
N LEU A 69 8.65 1.57 6.31
CA LEU A 69 9.41 0.94 5.22
C LEU A 69 10.69 1.72 4.87
N SER A 70 10.67 3.05 4.98
CA SER A 70 11.84 3.89 4.78
C SER A 70 12.95 3.58 5.79
N MET A 71 12.58 3.34 7.05
CA MET A 71 13.54 2.94 8.10
C MET A 71 14.12 1.54 7.88
N MET A 72 13.38 0.65 7.21
CA MET A 72 13.80 -0.73 6.93
C MET A 72 14.69 -0.81 5.69
N GLY A 73 14.43 0.02 4.67
CA GLY A 73 15.07 -0.07 3.37
C GLY A 73 16.59 0.12 3.39
N GLY A 74 17.07 1.08 4.16
CA GLY A 74 18.51 1.36 4.29
C GLY A 74 19.32 0.18 4.86
N PRO A 75 18.98 -0.33 6.05
CA PRO A 75 19.64 -1.50 6.64
C PRO A 75 19.59 -2.74 5.74
N LEU A 76 18.44 -3.00 5.09
CA LEU A 76 18.29 -4.13 4.18
C LEU A 76 19.19 -3.99 2.95
N LEU A 77 19.32 -2.77 2.41
CA LEU A 77 20.21 -2.50 1.28
C LEU A 77 21.67 -2.72 1.66
N LEU A 78 22.12 -2.25 2.84
CA LEU A 78 23.49 -2.48 3.32
C LEU A 78 23.78 -3.97 3.42
N LYS A 79 22.91 -4.74 4.06
CA LYS A 79 23.04 -6.20 4.13
C LYS A 79 23.08 -6.87 2.75
N THR A 80 22.31 -6.35 1.80
CA THR A 80 22.34 -6.85 0.42
C THR A 80 23.68 -6.57 -0.25
N ILE A 81 24.25 -5.38 -0.03
CA ILE A 81 25.56 -5.01 -0.60
C ILE A 81 26.66 -5.89 -0.02
N ASP A 82 26.66 -6.12 1.30
CA ASP A 82 27.63 -7.00 1.96
C ASP A 82 27.60 -8.42 1.34
N GLN A 83 26.40 -8.98 1.12
CA GLN A 83 26.26 -10.29 0.48
C GLN A 83 26.68 -10.32 -1.00
N LEU A 84 26.50 -9.20 -1.71
CA LEU A 84 26.99 -9.07 -3.08
C LEU A 84 28.52 -8.97 -3.14
N GLU A 85 29.14 -8.35 -2.14
CA GLU A 85 30.60 -8.21 -2.07
C GLU A 85 31.30 -9.50 -1.71
N ASP A 86 30.76 -10.26 -0.76
CA ASP A 86 31.32 -11.54 -0.32
C ASP A 86 30.91 -12.73 -1.22
N GLY A 87 29.99 -12.49 -2.17
CA GLY A 87 29.50 -13.51 -3.12
C GLY A 87 28.46 -14.48 -2.54
N SER A 88 27.90 -14.19 -1.35
CA SER A 88 26.87 -15.04 -0.73
C SER A 88 25.44 -14.70 -1.16
N ALA A 89 25.25 -13.61 -1.91
CA ALA A 89 23.94 -13.20 -2.40
C ALA A 89 23.27 -14.27 -3.27
N VAL A 90 22.08 -14.67 -2.88
CA VAL A 90 21.26 -15.64 -3.65
C VAL A 90 20.21 -14.88 -4.45
N ARG A 91 20.14 -15.15 -5.75
CA ARG A 91 19.12 -14.62 -6.65
C ARG A 91 17.89 -15.51 -6.62
N ILE A 92 16.74 -14.95 -6.31
CA ILE A 92 15.47 -15.67 -6.22
C ILE A 92 14.54 -15.15 -7.33
N PRO A 93 14.31 -15.93 -8.41
CA PRO A 93 13.35 -15.57 -9.44
C PRO A 93 11.95 -15.37 -8.84
N GLN A 94 11.22 -14.37 -9.35
CA GLN A 94 9.85 -14.13 -8.91
C GLN A 94 8.88 -15.11 -9.57
N CYS A 95 7.93 -15.66 -8.79
CA CYS A 95 6.82 -16.46 -9.31
C CYS A 95 5.79 -15.54 -9.97
N GLU A 96 5.49 -15.72 -11.26
CA GLU A 96 4.58 -14.85 -11.98
C GLU A 96 3.12 -15.02 -11.53
N GLU A 97 2.73 -16.22 -11.15
CA GLU A 97 1.38 -16.56 -10.68
C GLU A 97 1.04 -15.88 -9.35
N GLU A 98 2.05 -15.55 -8.55
CA GLU A 98 1.88 -14.85 -7.26
C GLU A 98 1.96 -13.33 -7.40
N SER A 99 2.27 -12.85 -8.60
CA SER A 99 2.49 -11.43 -8.81
C SER A 99 1.19 -10.63 -8.82
N THR A 100 1.23 -9.45 -8.21
CA THR A 100 0.15 -8.46 -8.31
C THR A 100 0.73 -7.10 -8.71
N TYR A 101 -0.11 -6.24 -9.27
CA TYR A 101 0.30 -4.94 -9.74
C TYR A 101 -0.32 -3.82 -8.91
N ALA A 102 0.50 -2.86 -8.51
CA ALA A 102 0.11 -1.66 -7.77
C ALA A 102 0.24 -0.43 -8.68
N PRO A 103 -0.84 -0.04 -9.38
CA PRO A 103 -0.79 1.08 -10.31
C PRO A 103 -0.49 2.40 -9.62
N LYS A 104 -0.03 3.36 -10.43
CA LYS A 104 0.17 4.73 -9.98
C LYS A 104 -1.14 5.31 -9.44
N LEU A 105 -1.04 6.02 -8.33
CA LEU A 105 -2.19 6.71 -7.75
C LEU A 105 -2.58 7.92 -8.60
N GLU A 106 -3.88 8.16 -8.68
CA GLU A 106 -4.46 9.31 -9.37
C GLU A 106 -5.39 10.10 -8.43
N LYS A 107 -5.51 11.40 -8.66
CA LYS A 107 -6.39 12.26 -7.83
C LYS A 107 -7.85 11.82 -7.86
N THR A 108 -8.29 11.25 -8.97
CA THR A 108 -9.65 10.74 -9.15
C THR A 108 -10.00 9.60 -8.22
N MET A 109 -9.00 8.81 -7.79
CA MET A 109 -9.19 7.71 -6.84
C MET A 109 -9.64 8.19 -5.47
N GLY A 110 -9.35 9.44 -5.11
CA GLY A 110 -9.79 10.04 -3.85
C GLY A 110 -11.28 10.39 -3.80
N ASN A 111 -11.99 10.35 -4.92
CA ASN A 111 -13.44 10.59 -4.92
C ASN A 111 -14.17 9.37 -4.35
N ILE A 112 -14.74 9.50 -3.14
CA ILE A 112 -15.38 8.38 -2.46
C ILE A 112 -16.64 7.95 -3.21
N ASP A 113 -16.71 6.68 -3.56
CA ASP A 113 -17.93 6.02 -4.00
C ASP A 113 -18.62 5.40 -2.78
N TRP A 114 -19.68 6.04 -2.33
CA TRP A 114 -20.44 5.64 -1.15
C TRP A 114 -21.22 4.32 -1.32
N THR A 115 -21.21 3.72 -2.50
CA THR A 115 -21.78 2.39 -2.73
C THR A 115 -20.83 1.25 -2.37
N MET A 116 -19.57 1.55 -2.08
CA MET A 116 -18.59 0.57 -1.59
C MET A 116 -18.89 0.16 -0.14
N ASP A 117 -18.37 -1.01 0.25
CA ASP A 117 -18.38 -1.45 1.65
C ASP A 117 -17.68 -0.46 2.57
N ALA A 118 -18.20 -0.25 3.78
CA ALA A 118 -17.69 0.69 4.76
C ALA A 118 -16.21 0.43 5.09
N ASP A 119 -15.81 -0.83 5.27
CA ASP A 119 -14.42 -1.22 5.50
C ASP A 119 -13.50 -0.84 4.33
N ARG A 120 -14.01 -0.92 3.10
CA ARG A 120 -13.25 -0.54 1.92
C ARG A 120 -13.07 0.97 1.84
N ILE A 121 -14.11 1.75 2.17
CA ILE A 121 -14.03 3.22 2.24
C ILE A 121 -13.03 3.64 3.33
N GLU A 122 -13.11 3.02 4.51
CA GLU A 122 -12.18 3.30 5.62
C GLU A 122 -10.73 3.05 5.21
N ARG A 123 -10.44 1.90 4.60
CA ARG A 123 -9.11 1.59 4.09
C ARG A 123 -8.67 2.54 2.97
N LEU A 124 -9.59 2.98 2.11
CA LEU A 124 -9.29 3.95 1.06
C LEU A 124 -8.86 5.30 1.67
N VAL A 125 -9.58 5.76 2.70
CA VAL A 125 -9.24 7.00 3.42
C VAL A 125 -7.84 6.89 4.02
N ARG A 126 -7.52 5.82 4.72
CA ARG A 126 -6.21 5.59 5.31
C ARG A 126 -5.10 5.42 4.26
N GLY A 127 -5.36 4.64 3.23
CA GLY A 127 -4.36 4.33 2.20
C GLY A 127 -4.00 5.53 1.33
N LEU A 128 -4.95 6.44 1.08
CA LEU A 128 -4.72 7.66 0.30
C LEU A 128 -4.36 8.88 1.16
N ASN A 129 -4.30 8.76 2.46
CA ASN A 129 -3.77 9.77 3.36
C ASN A 129 -2.23 9.81 3.23
N SER A 130 -1.59 10.89 3.00
CA SER A 130 -1.96 12.29 2.81
C SER A 130 -2.20 12.65 1.34
N TRP A 131 -1.72 11.84 0.39
CA TRP A 131 -1.85 12.07 -1.04
C TRP A 131 -2.35 10.81 -1.76
N PRO A 132 -3.30 10.96 -2.68
CA PRO A 132 -3.96 12.19 -3.13
C PRO A 132 -4.99 12.76 -2.15
N GLY A 133 -5.29 12.08 -1.07
CA GLY A 133 -6.36 12.37 -0.13
C GLY A 133 -7.74 11.95 -0.67
N THR A 134 -8.69 11.74 0.23
CA THR A 134 -10.06 11.39 -0.15
C THR A 134 -10.99 12.59 -0.02
N PHE A 135 -12.05 12.61 -0.82
CA PHE A 135 -13.03 13.68 -0.84
C PHE A 135 -14.39 13.21 -1.32
N THR A 136 -15.40 13.98 -1.01
CA THR A 136 -16.77 13.83 -1.52
C THR A 136 -17.35 15.20 -1.85
N LYS A 137 -18.60 15.23 -2.35
CA LYS A 137 -19.33 16.47 -2.60
C LYS A 137 -20.55 16.55 -1.71
N ILE A 138 -20.67 17.61 -0.93
CA ILE A 138 -21.83 17.94 -0.11
C ILE A 138 -22.39 19.28 -0.58
N HIS A 139 -23.66 19.31 -1.00
CA HIS A 139 -24.30 20.51 -1.55
C HIS A 139 -23.45 21.23 -2.63
N GLY A 140 -22.83 20.44 -3.52
CA GLY A 140 -21.99 20.95 -4.61
C GLY A 140 -20.59 21.43 -4.21
N LYS A 141 -20.25 21.41 -2.93
CA LYS A 141 -18.90 21.76 -2.42
C LYS A 141 -18.07 20.52 -2.20
N THR A 142 -16.79 20.57 -2.56
CA THR A 142 -15.84 19.49 -2.27
C THR A 142 -15.42 19.53 -0.82
N VAL A 143 -15.60 18.42 -0.12
CA VAL A 143 -15.20 18.22 1.28
C VAL A 143 -14.16 17.12 1.31
N LYS A 144 -13.02 17.36 1.96
CA LYS A 144 -11.98 16.35 2.18
C LYS A 144 -12.32 15.51 3.41
N ILE A 145 -12.09 14.22 3.29
CA ILE A 145 -12.23 13.27 4.39
C ILE A 145 -10.82 12.80 4.77
N TRP A 146 -10.43 13.11 5.99
CA TRP A 146 -9.08 12.81 6.49
C TRP A 146 -9.03 11.57 7.36
N ASP A 147 -10.14 11.26 8.01
CA ASP A 147 -10.28 10.12 8.90
C ASP A 147 -11.73 9.69 8.97
N CYS A 148 -11.97 8.41 9.22
CA CYS A 148 -13.32 7.86 9.42
C CYS A 148 -13.23 6.52 10.17
N ASP A 149 -14.36 6.16 10.78
CA ASP A 149 -14.55 4.87 11.43
C ASP A 149 -15.73 4.12 10.84
N VAL A 150 -15.62 2.80 10.82
CA VAL A 150 -16.75 1.93 10.48
C VAL A 150 -17.62 1.77 11.73
N VAL A 151 -18.88 2.10 11.61
CA VAL A 151 -19.86 1.95 12.69
C VAL A 151 -20.55 0.59 12.54
N CYS A 152 -20.59 -0.19 13.62
CA CYS A 152 -21.29 -1.46 13.64
C CYS A 152 -22.80 -1.25 13.46
N GLN A 153 -23.44 -2.13 12.68
CA GLN A 153 -24.86 -2.05 12.37
C GLN A 153 -25.75 -2.05 13.63
N GLU A 154 -25.32 -2.73 14.68
CA GLU A 154 -26.00 -2.79 15.97
C GLU A 154 -26.06 -1.45 16.73
N THR A 155 -25.19 -0.51 16.38
CA THR A 155 -25.12 0.83 16.99
C THR A 155 -25.85 1.90 16.19
N LEU A 156 -26.38 1.55 15.00
CA LEU A 156 -27.11 2.47 14.16
C LEU A 156 -28.53 2.68 14.68
N THR A 157 -29.03 3.92 14.61
CA THR A 157 -30.46 4.19 14.78
C THR A 157 -31.25 3.67 13.58
N GLU A 158 -32.57 3.46 13.76
CA GLU A 158 -33.43 3.00 12.65
C GLU A 158 -33.34 3.92 11.42
N SER A 159 -33.26 5.22 11.62
CA SER A 159 -33.10 6.19 10.53
C SER A 159 -31.76 6.08 9.83
N GLN A 160 -30.67 5.81 10.54
CA GLN A 160 -29.36 5.60 9.98
C GLN A 160 -29.27 4.27 9.22
N ALA A 161 -29.87 3.21 9.75
CA ALA A 161 -29.89 1.89 9.09
C ALA A 161 -30.71 1.90 7.79
N ALA A 162 -31.72 2.77 7.69
CA ALA A 162 -32.56 2.93 6.50
C ALA A 162 -32.02 3.97 5.51
N ALA A 163 -30.93 4.67 5.86
CA ALA A 163 -30.38 5.72 5.01
C ALA A 163 -29.72 5.13 3.76
N THR A 164 -29.86 5.83 2.64
CA THR A 164 -29.16 5.48 1.42
C THR A 164 -27.65 5.84 1.53
N PRO A 165 -26.75 5.11 0.83
CA PRO A 165 -25.34 5.44 0.82
C PRO A 165 -25.08 6.92 0.48
N GLY A 166 -24.21 7.58 1.26
CA GLY A 166 -23.89 8.99 1.08
C GLY A 166 -24.86 9.99 1.71
N THR A 167 -25.81 9.52 2.52
CA THR A 167 -26.66 10.40 3.35
C THR A 167 -25.83 11.08 4.45
N VAL A 168 -26.05 12.36 4.67
CA VAL A 168 -25.40 13.21 5.68
C VAL A 168 -26.43 13.73 6.66
#